data_58d222ecead9b15413139857471e3c8f
#
_entry.id   58d222ecead9b15413139857471e3c8f
#
_cell.length_a   1.000
_cell.length_b   1.000
_cell.length_c   1.000
_cell.angle_alpha   90.00
_cell.angle_beta   90.00
_cell.angle_gamma   90.00
#
_symmetry.space_group_name_H-M   'P 1'
#
loop_
_entity.id
_entity.type
_entity.pdbx_description
1 polymer ?
#
loop_
_entity_poly.entity_id
_entity_poly.type
_entity_poly.pdbx_seq_one_letter_code
_entity_poly.pdbx_strand_id
1 'polypeptide(L)'
;EIASFIGLSGATTEGKVDALIAELRSMNDRLDIPQGIKNYGKSGVKADVSVIDEKEFLEKLPEVAKNAIADACTGSNPRQPSQEEMEKLLKACYYDTEIDF
;
A
#
# COMPACT_ATOMS: atom_id res chain seq x y z
N GLU A 1 14.37 -8.09 10.44
CA GLU A 1 14.06 -9.27 11.27
C GLU A 1 13.07 -10.21 10.59
N ILE A 2 11.94 -9.72 10.08
CA ILE A 2 10.91 -10.56 9.45
C ILE A 2 11.49 -11.31 8.25
N ALA A 3 12.19 -10.61 7.36
CA ALA A 3 12.79 -11.22 6.18
C ALA A 3 13.78 -12.34 6.54
N SER A 4 14.61 -12.12 7.55
CA SER A 4 15.57 -13.13 8.05
C SER A 4 14.84 -14.32 8.66
N PHE A 5 13.78 -14.08 9.41
CA PHE A 5 13.00 -15.12 10.07
C PHE A 5 12.37 -16.11 9.07
N ILE A 6 11.86 -15.61 7.95
CA ILE A 6 11.23 -16.44 6.91
C ILE A 6 12.21 -16.94 5.85
N GLY A 7 13.51 -16.70 6.03
CA GLY A 7 14.55 -17.24 5.17
C GLY A 7 14.85 -16.46 3.90
N LEU A 8 14.40 -15.22 3.80
CA LEU A 8 14.73 -14.36 2.66
C LEU A 8 16.16 -13.86 2.77
N SER A 9 16.85 -13.79 1.64
CA SER A 9 18.27 -13.39 1.58
C SER A 9 18.43 -11.95 1.12
N GLY A 10 19.45 -11.29 1.66
CA GLY A 10 19.86 -9.95 1.25
C GLY A 10 21.18 -9.62 1.95
N ALA A 11 22.07 -8.91 1.26
CA ALA A 11 23.39 -8.55 1.80
C ALA A 11 23.30 -7.43 2.85
N THR A 12 22.25 -6.61 2.79
CA THR A 12 22.04 -5.46 3.67
C THR A 12 20.62 -5.47 4.24
N THR A 13 20.37 -4.63 5.25
CA THR A 13 19.01 -4.42 5.78
C THR A 13 18.07 -3.95 4.67
N GLU A 14 18.50 -3.02 3.82
CA GLU A 14 17.70 -2.55 2.69
C GLU A 14 17.40 -3.68 1.71
N GLY A 15 18.40 -4.50 1.38
CA GLY A 15 18.21 -5.66 0.51
C GLY A 15 17.22 -6.68 1.07
N LYS A 16 17.21 -6.89 2.38
CA LYS A 16 16.24 -7.75 3.06
C LYS A 16 14.84 -7.18 3.03
N VAL A 17 14.69 -5.86 3.18
CA VAL A 17 13.41 -5.17 3.06
C VAL A 17 12.88 -5.30 1.63
N ASP A 18 13.72 -5.07 0.63
CA ASP A 18 13.34 -5.23 -0.77
C ASP A 18 12.90 -6.67 -1.08
N ALA A 19 13.60 -7.66 -0.54
CA ALA A 19 13.24 -9.07 -0.68
C ALA A 19 11.87 -9.37 -0.04
N LEU A 20 11.59 -8.80 1.12
CA LEU A 20 10.28 -8.94 1.78
C LEU A 20 9.16 -8.32 0.94
N ILE A 21 9.36 -7.11 0.42
CA ILE A 21 8.39 -6.45 -0.43
C ILE A 21 8.11 -7.29 -1.69
N ALA A 22 9.16 -7.80 -2.33
CA ALA A 22 9.04 -8.65 -3.51
C ALA A 22 8.24 -9.93 -3.21
N GLU A 23 8.45 -10.54 -2.05
CA GLU A 23 7.71 -11.73 -1.63
C GLU A 23 6.23 -11.44 -1.39
N LEU A 24 5.93 -10.31 -0.74
CA LEU A 24 4.54 -9.89 -0.51
C LEU A 24 3.81 -9.63 -1.83
N ARG A 25 4.46 -8.98 -2.79
CA ARG A 25 3.89 -8.77 -4.14
C ARG A 25 3.68 -10.09 -4.87
N SER A 26 4.64 -10.99 -4.80
CA SER A 26 4.52 -12.32 -5.40
C SER A 26 3.36 -13.13 -4.79
N MET A 27 3.18 -13.04 -3.49
CA MET A 27 2.06 -13.67 -2.79
C MET A 27 0.72 -13.10 -3.26
N ASN A 28 0.62 -11.77 -3.41
CA ASN A 28 -0.59 -11.13 -3.93
C ASN A 28 -0.92 -11.63 -5.34
N ASP A 29 0.08 -11.78 -6.21
CA ASP A 29 -0.11 -12.31 -7.56
C ASP A 29 -0.62 -13.76 -7.53
N ARG A 30 -0.03 -14.60 -6.68
CA ARG A 30 -0.46 -16.00 -6.52
C ARG A 30 -1.89 -16.12 -5.99
N LEU A 31 -2.33 -15.17 -5.16
CA LEU A 31 -3.67 -15.14 -4.57
C LEU A 31 -4.68 -14.35 -5.42
N ASP A 32 -4.25 -13.83 -6.57
CA ASP A 32 -5.07 -12.97 -7.44
C ASP A 32 -5.62 -11.72 -6.72
N ILE A 33 -4.78 -11.15 -5.84
CA ILE A 33 -5.10 -9.90 -5.14
C ILE A 33 -4.60 -8.72 -5.98
N PRO A 34 -5.43 -7.72 -6.28
CA PRO A 34 -4.99 -6.54 -7.02
C PRO A 34 -3.84 -5.82 -6.30
N GLN A 35 -2.83 -5.39 -7.06
CA GLN A 35 -1.67 -4.70 -6.49
C GLN A 35 -1.95 -3.24 -6.12
N GLY A 36 -3.00 -2.64 -6.66
CA GLY A 36 -3.40 -1.28 -6.35
C GLY A 36 -4.91 -1.13 -6.24
N ILE A 37 -5.36 -0.13 -5.50
CA ILE A 37 -6.78 0.15 -5.28
C ILE A 37 -7.51 0.40 -6.61
N LYS A 38 -6.85 1.03 -7.56
CA LYS A 38 -7.41 1.31 -8.90
C LYS A 38 -7.88 0.04 -9.62
N ASN A 39 -7.20 -1.07 -9.40
CA ASN A 39 -7.51 -2.34 -10.05
C ASN A 39 -8.42 -3.25 -9.23
N TYR A 40 -8.78 -2.83 -8.02
CA TYR A 40 -9.71 -3.58 -7.17
C TYR A 40 -11.08 -3.65 -7.87
N GLY A 41 -11.64 -4.82 -7.92
CA GLY A 41 -12.88 -5.07 -8.66
C GLY A 41 -12.68 -5.53 -10.09
N LYS A 42 -11.45 -5.42 -10.64
CA LYS A 42 -11.10 -5.91 -11.98
C LYS A 42 -10.52 -7.32 -11.97
N SER A 43 -10.11 -7.80 -10.79
CA SER A 43 -9.57 -9.15 -10.65
C SER A 43 -10.67 -10.14 -10.22
N GLY A 44 -10.35 -11.42 -10.28
CA GLY A 44 -11.27 -12.49 -9.93
C GLY A 44 -11.69 -12.54 -8.46
N VAL A 45 -10.96 -11.86 -7.56
CA VAL A 45 -11.23 -11.90 -6.12
C VAL A 45 -12.53 -11.20 -5.76
N LYS A 46 -12.82 -10.06 -6.36
CA LYS A 46 -14.01 -9.24 -6.12
C LYS A 46 -14.55 -8.66 -7.44
N ALA A 47 -14.83 -9.52 -8.40
CA ALA A 47 -15.25 -9.11 -9.72
C ALA A 47 -16.60 -8.37 -9.75
N ASP A 48 -17.40 -8.54 -8.71
CA ASP A 48 -18.70 -7.89 -8.55
C ASP A 48 -18.65 -6.52 -7.86
N VAL A 49 -17.46 -6.11 -7.40
CA VAL A 49 -17.26 -4.84 -6.71
C VAL A 49 -16.98 -3.74 -7.73
N SER A 50 -17.64 -2.59 -7.56
CA SER A 50 -17.39 -1.42 -8.40
C SER A 50 -15.95 -0.93 -8.26
N VAL A 51 -15.32 -0.63 -9.40
CA VAL A 51 -14.00 -0.04 -9.43
C VAL A 51 -14.08 1.41 -8.93
N ILE A 52 -13.14 1.81 -8.08
CA ILE A 52 -13.08 3.17 -7.57
C ILE A 52 -12.65 4.12 -8.68
N ASP A 53 -13.52 5.09 -9.01
CA ASP A 53 -13.25 6.07 -10.05
C ASP A 53 -12.10 7.00 -9.65
N GLU A 54 -11.18 7.24 -10.59
CA GLU A 54 -9.98 8.07 -10.35
C GLU A 54 -10.33 9.49 -9.94
N LYS A 55 -11.32 10.11 -10.61
CA LYS A 55 -11.74 11.47 -10.31
C LYS A 55 -12.30 11.55 -8.89
N GLU A 56 -13.19 10.65 -8.54
CA GLU A 56 -13.77 10.60 -7.19
C GLU A 56 -12.71 10.36 -6.13
N PHE A 57 -11.75 9.46 -6.39
CA PHE A 57 -10.64 9.20 -5.50
C PHE A 57 -9.82 10.47 -5.24
N LEU A 58 -9.45 11.19 -6.30
CA LEU A 58 -8.64 12.40 -6.18
C LEU A 58 -9.41 13.54 -5.49
N GLU A 59 -10.71 13.67 -5.72
CA GLU A 59 -11.55 14.68 -5.05
C GLU A 59 -11.65 14.44 -3.54
N LYS A 60 -11.74 13.19 -3.12
CA LYS A 60 -11.89 12.82 -1.72
C LYS A 60 -10.57 12.58 -1.00
N LEU A 61 -9.47 12.55 -1.71
CA LEU A 61 -8.16 12.24 -1.17
C LEU A 61 -7.76 13.09 0.04
N PRO A 62 -7.90 14.44 0.03
CA PRO A 62 -7.50 15.24 1.19
C PRO A 62 -8.30 14.90 2.46
N GLU A 63 -9.59 14.65 2.31
CA GLU A 63 -10.47 14.27 3.43
C GLU A 63 -10.10 12.90 3.98
N VAL A 64 -9.90 11.92 3.10
CA VAL A 64 -9.51 10.56 3.50
C VAL A 64 -8.15 10.57 4.21
N ALA A 65 -7.18 11.33 3.69
CA ALA A 65 -5.87 11.47 4.31
C ALA A 65 -5.96 12.12 5.69
N LYS A 66 -6.79 13.15 5.84
CA LYS A 66 -7.03 13.81 7.13
C LYS A 66 -7.63 12.83 8.14
N ASN A 67 -8.62 12.06 7.73
CA ASN A 67 -9.26 11.07 8.60
C ASN A 67 -8.28 9.95 8.98
N ALA A 68 -7.42 9.53 8.05
CA ALA A 68 -6.40 8.52 8.32
C ALA A 68 -5.39 8.98 9.36
N ILE A 69 -4.97 10.26 9.31
CA ILE A 69 -4.06 10.84 10.31
C ILE A 69 -4.74 10.95 11.67
N ALA A 70 -6.02 11.31 11.70
CA ALA A 70 -6.80 11.45 12.92
C ALA A 70 -7.18 10.10 13.56
N ASP A 71 -7.01 8.99 12.84
CA ASP A 71 -7.29 7.66 13.37
C ASP A 71 -6.38 7.35 14.57
N ALA A 72 -6.98 6.79 15.62
CA ALA A 72 -6.25 6.48 16.86
C ALA A 72 -5.08 5.50 16.63
N CYS A 73 -5.20 4.61 15.65
CA CYS A 73 -4.16 3.63 15.35
C CYS A 73 -2.95 4.23 14.63
N THR A 74 -3.11 5.34 13.93
CA THR A 74 -2.00 6.02 13.25
C THR A 74 -0.94 6.50 14.23
N GLY A 75 -1.35 6.92 15.44
CA GLY A 75 -0.42 7.35 16.47
C GLY A 75 0.59 6.30 16.93
N SER A 76 0.29 5.02 16.73
CA SER A 76 1.21 3.93 17.09
C SER A 76 2.21 3.57 15.98
N ASN A 77 2.11 4.21 14.81
CA ASN A 77 3.05 3.97 13.73
C ASN A 77 4.44 4.55 14.08
N PRO A 78 5.54 3.80 13.89
CA PRO A 78 6.89 4.29 14.21
C PRO A 78 7.28 5.58 13.48
N ARG A 79 6.77 5.77 12.28
CA ARG A 79 6.93 7.02 11.52
C ARG A 79 5.58 7.70 11.38
N GLN A 80 5.46 8.93 11.88
CA GLN A 80 4.23 9.70 11.80
C GLN A 80 4.20 10.47 10.47
N PRO A 81 3.26 10.18 9.56
CA PRO A 81 3.17 10.90 8.29
C PRO A 81 2.52 12.26 8.46
N SER A 82 2.97 13.23 7.66
CA SER A 82 2.29 14.50 7.50
C SER A 82 1.04 14.33 6.62
N GLN A 83 0.20 15.36 6.53
CA GLN A 83 -0.96 15.37 5.63
C GLN A 83 -0.51 15.12 4.18
N GLU A 84 0.53 15.79 3.74
CA GLU A 84 1.08 15.63 2.38
C GLU A 84 1.61 14.22 2.13
N GLU A 85 2.37 13.68 3.08
CA GLU A 85 2.89 12.31 2.99
C GLU A 85 1.77 11.28 2.96
N MET A 86 0.71 11.47 3.75
CA MET A 86 -0.44 10.57 3.75
C MET A 86 -1.17 10.59 2.42
N GLU A 87 -1.34 11.77 1.81
CA GLU A 87 -1.93 11.87 0.48
C GLU A 87 -1.08 11.17 -0.58
N LYS A 88 0.25 11.33 -0.52
CA LYS A 88 1.18 10.61 -1.41
C LYS A 88 1.11 9.11 -1.21
N LEU A 89 1.02 8.66 0.04
CA LEU A 89 0.91 7.25 0.38
C LEU A 89 -0.38 6.64 -0.20
N LEU A 90 -1.50 7.31 -0.04
CA LEU A 90 -2.77 6.85 -0.60
C LEU A 90 -2.76 6.82 -2.13
N LYS A 91 -2.13 7.80 -2.76
CA LYS A 91 -1.92 7.79 -4.22
C LYS A 91 -1.05 6.60 -4.66
N ALA A 92 0.03 6.33 -3.92
CA ALA A 92 0.89 5.18 -4.21
C ALA A 92 0.10 3.86 -4.12
N CYS A 93 -0.79 3.73 -3.13
CA CYS A 93 -1.66 2.56 -3.00
C CYS A 93 -2.68 2.47 -4.16
N TYR A 94 -3.22 3.60 -4.60
CA TYR A 94 -4.21 3.61 -5.67
C TYR A 94 -3.60 3.24 -7.03
N TYR A 95 -2.45 3.83 -7.36
CA TYR A 95 -1.78 3.64 -8.65
C TYR A 95 -0.76 2.50 -8.67
N ASP A 96 -0.49 1.88 -7.53
CA ASP A 96 0.57 0.88 -7.37
C ASP A 96 1.95 1.44 -7.79
N THR A 97 2.30 2.58 -7.23
CA THR A 97 3.60 3.22 -7.44
C THR A 97 4.51 3.05 -6.23
N GLU A 98 5.80 3.18 -6.45
CA GLU A 98 6.78 3.10 -5.36
C GLU A 98 6.72 4.35 -4.46
N ILE A 99 7.06 4.15 -3.20
CA ILE A 99 7.16 5.22 -2.22
C ILE A 99 8.59 5.73 -2.22
N ASP A 100 8.77 7.02 -2.47
CA ASP A 100 10.07 7.70 -2.59
C ASP A 100 10.33 8.75 -1.50
N PHE A 101 9.59 8.68 -0.41
CA PHE A 101 9.70 9.67 0.68
C PHE A 101 9.84 9.03 2.05
#